data_856dfa4a5438bec53470070065536f62
#
_entry.id   856dfa4a5438bec53470070065536f62
#
_cell.length_a   1.000
_cell.length_b   1.000
_cell.length_c   1.000
_cell.angle_alpha   90.00
_cell.angle_beta   90.00
_cell.angle_gamma   90.00
#
_symmetry.space_group_name_H-M   'P 1'
#
loop_
_entity.id
_entity.type
_entity.pdbx_description
1 polymer ?
#
loop_
_entity_poly.entity_id
_entity_poly.type
_entity_poly.pdbx_seq_one_letter_code
_entity_poly.pdbx_strand_id
1 'polypeptide(L)'
;SSAVSSEATSSAASMDETGTHTVVDHGGNEVEVPNKVTRVVIDQIPILSTYMAYFEGSAPYIVGYCGSFKSVISDTVLKNIAPELLESSDTVYAQSDLNIEEIMKLNPDVILYNAGNSSHAEILKASGIPSIGFATVGASTEADPIERYEEWLKLLEQIFNEPGKTDAFVAAGDEIVTDVEARIAEIPQTDRPSALILWKYADGVPQVSGQGTFGTYWMKRLGVTDKALEAAAQAGCVLEVNTSSVYRGFREDYFPSPAILKEWLTMGGNVTITADAHEAKALTFGFEEAAAQLKELGYTRVLVLGKDGFAPCEL
;
A
#
# COMPACT_ATOMS: atom_id res chain seq x y z
N SER A 1 18.36 47.54 -34.30
CA SER A 1 17.31 46.83 -33.58
C SER A 1 17.96 45.88 -32.58
N SER A 2 17.98 46.35 -31.34
CA SER A 2 18.67 45.68 -30.23
C SER A 2 17.84 44.53 -29.72
N ALA A 3 18.42 43.32 -29.69
CA ALA A 3 17.91 42.18 -28.98
C ALA A 3 18.32 42.31 -27.51
N VAL A 4 17.35 42.42 -26.63
CA VAL A 4 17.55 42.31 -25.18
C VAL A 4 17.44 40.83 -24.80
N SER A 5 18.58 40.23 -24.50
CA SER A 5 18.68 38.92 -23.87
C SER A 5 18.37 39.11 -22.38
N SER A 6 17.25 38.58 -21.93
CA SER A 6 16.97 38.45 -20.50
C SER A 6 17.52 37.10 -20.01
N GLU A 7 18.71 37.12 -19.44
CA GLU A 7 19.21 36.03 -18.61
C GLU A 7 18.38 35.98 -17.33
N ALA A 8 17.55 34.97 -17.22
CA ALA A 8 16.95 34.56 -15.95
C ALA A 8 18.03 33.86 -15.13
N THR A 9 18.70 34.59 -14.27
CA THR A 9 19.54 34.05 -13.21
C THR A 9 18.62 33.36 -12.17
N SER A 10 18.49 32.05 -12.26
CA SER A 10 17.97 31.25 -11.15
C SER A 10 19.04 31.24 -10.04
N SER A 11 18.84 32.07 -9.04
CA SER A 11 19.59 31.97 -7.78
C SER A 11 19.19 30.72 -7.06
N ALA A 12 19.84 29.61 -7.34
CA ALA A 12 19.85 28.47 -6.45
C ALA A 12 20.64 28.92 -5.20
N ALA A 13 19.94 29.24 -4.12
CA ALA A 13 20.57 29.39 -2.82
C ALA A 13 21.26 28.05 -2.49
N SER A 14 22.58 28.10 -2.28
CA SER A 14 23.33 26.93 -1.80
C SER A 14 22.79 26.61 -0.41
N MET A 15 22.03 25.53 -0.30
CA MET A 15 21.54 25.08 1.00
C MET A 15 22.70 24.62 1.86
N ASP A 16 22.60 24.90 3.16
CA ASP A 16 23.56 24.41 4.15
C ASP A 16 23.44 22.88 4.24
N GLU A 17 24.41 22.17 3.66
CA GLU A 17 24.44 20.70 3.69
C GLU A 17 24.56 20.12 5.10
N THR A 18 24.90 20.93 6.10
CA THR A 18 25.17 20.48 7.48
C THR A 18 23.96 20.56 8.41
N GLY A 19 22.85 21.14 7.98
CA GLY A 19 21.62 21.29 8.75
C GLY A 19 20.64 20.12 8.60
N THR A 20 19.47 20.30 9.17
CA THR A 20 18.30 19.43 9.01
C THR A 20 17.12 20.21 8.44
N HIS A 21 16.14 19.51 7.92
CA HIS A 21 14.84 20.04 7.55
C HIS A 21 13.74 19.06 8.01
N THR A 22 12.53 19.58 8.18
CA THR A 22 11.39 18.80 8.61
C THR A 22 10.68 18.17 7.42
N VAL A 23 10.45 16.86 7.48
CA VAL A 23 9.63 16.09 6.55
C VAL A 23 8.38 15.63 7.27
N VAL A 24 7.20 15.80 6.66
CA VAL A 24 5.94 15.23 7.18
C VAL A 24 5.66 13.95 6.44
N ASP A 25 5.67 12.83 7.16
CA ASP A 25 5.44 11.50 6.57
C ASP A 25 3.94 11.22 6.33
N HIS A 26 3.63 10.10 5.70
CA HIS A 26 2.23 9.73 5.42
C HIS A 26 1.45 9.27 6.68
N GLY A 27 2.11 9.12 7.82
CA GLY A 27 1.49 8.93 9.14
C GLY A 27 1.18 10.26 9.84
N GLY A 28 1.54 11.41 9.23
CA GLY A 28 1.40 12.73 9.82
C GLY A 28 2.48 13.06 10.86
N ASN A 29 3.57 12.30 10.90
CA ASN A 29 4.67 12.57 11.81
C ASN A 29 5.63 13.60 11.21
N GLU A 30 6.03 14.59 12.01
CA GLU A 30 7.11 15.52 11.68
C GLU A 30 8.45 14.88 12.04
N VAL A 31 9.33 14.71 11.05
CA VAL A 31 10.62 14.06 11.21
C VAL A 31 11.74 14.98 10.72
N GLU A 32 12.73 15.24 11.59
CA GLU A 32 13.94 15.98 11.23
C GLU A 32 14.89 15.08 10.44
N VAL A 33 15.13 15.42 9.18
CA VAL A 33 15.98 14.69 8.24
C VAL A 33 17.21 15.54 7.90
N PRO A 34 18.43 14.98 7.81
CA PRO A 34 19.60 15.72 7.35
C PRO A 34 19.38 16.34 5.97
N ASN A 35 19.85 17.57 5.77
CA ASN A 35 19.76 18.25 4.46
C ASN A 35 20.47 17.46 3.35
N LYS A 36 21.45 16.63 3.71
CA LYS A 36 22.14 15.72 2.79
C LYS A 36 21.98 14.29 3.25
N VAL A 37 21.14 13.55 2.55
CA VAL A 37 20.91 12.11 2.79
C VAL A 37 21.83 11.30 1.89
N THR A 38 22.63 10.43 2.49
CA THR A 38 23.62 9.57 1.80
C THR A 38 23.60 8.12 2.27
N ARG A 39 22.78 7.80 3.29
CA ARG A 39 22.68 6.46 3.88
C ARG A 39 21.23 6.14 4.18
N VAL A 40 20.63 5.30 3.35
CA VAL A 40 19.21 4.95 3.39
C VAL A 40 19.01 3.48 3.70
N VAL A 41 18.07 3.17 4.58
CA VAL A 41 17.56 1.81 4.81
C VAL A 41 16.11 1.74 4.33
N ILE A 42 15.75 0.67 3.61
CA ILE A 42 14.40 0.47 3.06
C ILE A 42 13.82 -0.87 3.52
N ASP A 43 12.60 -0.86 4.07
CA ASP A 43 11.98 -2.07 4.60
C ASP A 43 11.09 -2.84 3.62
N GLN A 44 10.68 -2.22 2.50
CA GLN A 44 9.72 -2.84 1.57
C GLN A 44 10.06 -2.67 0.10
N ILE A 45 9.85 -3.74 -0.69
CA ILE A 45 10.08 -3.76 -2.14
C ILE A 45 9.30 -2.66 -2.89
N PRO A 46 8.03 -2.37 -2.62
CA PRO A 46 7.33 -1.27 -3.29
C PRO A 46 8.02 0.09 -3.11
N ILE A 47 8.55 0.38 -1.91
CA ILE A 47 9.30 1.62 -1.66
C ILE A 47 10.59 1.62 -2.48
N LEU A 48 11.31 0.49 -2.53
CA LEU A 48 12.52 0.38 -3.34
C LEU A 48 12.25 0.65 -4.82
N SER A 49 11.16 0.13 -5.38
CA SER A 49 10.83 0.35 -6.80
C SER A 49 10.54 1.82 -7.10
N THR A 50 9.83 2.52 -6.21
CA THR A 50 9.57 3.97 -6.34
C THR A 50 10.84 4.80 -6.14
N TYR A 51 11.69 4.38 -5.18
CA TYR A 51 13.01 4.97 -4.97
C TYR A 51 13.88 4.90 -6.25
N MET A 52 13.91 3.73 -6.89
CA MET A 52 14.64 3.56 -8.15
C MET A 52 14.03 4.41 -9.29
N ALA A 53 12.71 4.56 -9.35
CA ALA A 53 12.09 5.46 -10.31
C ALA A 53 12.49 6.91 -10.07
N TYR A 54 12.53 7.35 -8.81
CA TYR A 54 13.00 8.68 -8.42
C TYR A 54 14.47 8.95 -8.83
N PHE A 55 15.31 7.93 -8.82
CA PHE A 55 16.72 7.99 -9.23
C PHE A 55 16.98 7.44 -10.65
N GLU A 56 15.97 7.50 -11.53
CA GLU A 56 16.08 7.16 -12.96
C GLU A 56 16.66 5.76 -13.23
N GLY A 57 16.25 4.79 -12.40
CA GLY A 57 16.65 3.39 -12.50
C GLY A 57 17.85 2.99 -11.64
N SER A 58 18.53 3.93 -10.99
CA SER A 58 19.59 3.62 -10.03
C SER A 58 19.07 3.53 -8.60
N ALA A 59 19.89 3.03 -7.68
CA ALA A 59 19.56 2.89 -6.27
C ALA A 59 20.70 3.42 -5.37
N PRO A 60 21.10 4.70 -5.51
CA PRO A 60 22.20 5.26 -4.73
C PRO A 60 21.83 5.30 -3.24
N TYR A 61 22.85 5.37 -2.39
CA TYR A 61 22.74 5.59 -0.93
C TYR A 61 22.08 4.46 -0.12
N ILE A 62 21.60 3.39 -0.73
CA ILE A 62 20.99 2.27 0.01
C ILE A 62 22.10 1.47 0.71
N VAL A 63 22.07 1.46 2.05
CA VAL A 63 23.02 0.73 2.90
C VAL A 63 22.42 -0.52 3.52
N GLY A 64 21.09 -0.65 3.52
CA GLY A 64 20.40 -1.82 4.04
C GLY A 64 18.97 -1.96 3.56
N TYR A 65 18.50 -3.20 3.49
CA TYR A 65 17.14 -3.54 3.07
C TYR A 65 16.67 -4.86 3.71
N CYS A 66 15.41 -5.18 3.53
CA CYS A 66 14.83 -6.44 3.99
C CYS A 66 15.49 -7.66 3.30
N GLY A 67 15.85 -8.68 4.06
CA GLY A 67 16.56 -9.85 3.54
C GLY A 67 15.86 -10.59 2.39
N SER A 68 14.52 -10.51 2.31
CA SER A 68 13.76 -11.04 1.18
C SER A 68 14.06 -10.33 -0.16
N PHE A 69 14.61 -9.13 -0.14
CA PHE A 69 14.95 -8.38 -1.36
C PHE A 69 16.15 -8.98 -2.09
N LYS A 70 17.07 -9.59 -1.37
CA LYS A 70 18.30 -10.13 -1.97
C LYS A 70 18.02 -11.14 -3.06
N SER A 71 17.09 -12.06 -2.84
CA SER A 71 16.66 -13.01 -3.86
C SER A 71 15.95 -12.32 -5.03
N VAL A 72 15.10 -11.34 -4.75
CA VAL A 72 14.42 -10.56 -5.81
C VAL A 72 15.45 -9.81 -6.66
N ILE A 73 16.48 -9.21 -6.03
CA ILE A 73 17.52 -8.48 -6.76
C ILE A 73 18.38 -9.45 -7.56
N SER A 74 18.86 -10.56 -6.94
CA SER A 74 19.78 -11.51 -7.59
C SER A 74 19.14 -12.33 -8.71
N ASP A 75 17.84 -12.63 -8.60
CA ASP A 75 17.12 -13.53 -9.51
C ASP A 75 16.38 -12.80 -10.64
N THR A 76 16.40 -11.46 -10.63
CA THR A 76 15.72 -10.63 -11.63
C THR A 76 16.71 -9.75 -12.41
N VAL A 77 16.17 -8.91 -13.29
CA VAL A 77 16.93 -7.90 -14.05
C VAL A 77 17.51 -6.81 -13.15
N LEU A 78 17.03 -6.66 -11.91
CA LEU A 78 17.50 -5.64 -10.98
C LEU A 78 18.99 -5.69 -10.73
N LYS A 79 19.59 -6.88 -10.68
CA LYS A 79 21.07 -7.04 -10.56
C LYS A 79 21.86 -6.40 -11.69
N ASN A 80 21.24 -6.20 -12.86
CA ASN A 80 21.87 -5.56 -14.01
C ASN A 80 21.59 -4.05 -14.07
N ILE A 81 20.48 -3.61 -13.50
CA ILE A 81 20.04 -2.22 -13.49
C ILE A 81 20.69 -1.47 -12.32
N ALA A 82 20.66 -2.06 -11.13
CA ALA A 82 21.19 -1.48 -9.89
C ALA A 82 22.07 -2.50 -9.14
N PRO A 83 23.26 -2.88 -9.69
CA PRO A 83 24.13 -3.88 -9.10
C PRO A 83 24.64 -3.47 -7.71
N GLU A 84 24.68 -2.20 -7.40
CA GLU A 84 25.05 -1.65 -6.09
C GLU A 84 24.17 -2.18 -4.94
N LEU A 85 22.94 -2.56 -5.23
CA LEU A 85 22.05 -3.16 -4.23
C LEU A 85 22.57 -4.49 -3.68
N LEU A 86 23.35 -5.24 -4.46
CA LEU A 86 23.91 -6.52 -4.00
C LEU A 86 24.97 -6.36 -2.91
N GLU A 87 25.53 -5.16 -2.76
CA GLU A 87 26.54 -4.83 -1.75
C GLU A 87 25.91 -4.30 -0.46
N SER A 88 24.61 -3.97 -0.48
CA SER A 88 23.88 -3.49 0.69
C SER A 88 23.60 -4.63 1.69
N SER A 89 23.43 -4.29 2.97
CA SER A 89 23.15 -5.26 4.02
C SER A 89 21.72 -5.82 3.85
N ASP A 90 21.59 -7.15 3.87
CA ASP A 90 20.32 -7.89 3.82
C ASP A 90 19.83 -8.40 5.18
N THR A 91 20.51 -8.02 6.27
CA THR A 91 20.22 -8.52 7.62
C THR A 91 19.38 -7.57 8.47
N VAL A 92 18.96 -6.45 7.89
CA VAL A 92 18.34 -5.32 8.60
C VAL A 92 16.89 -5.59 8.98
N TYR A 93 16.16 -6.30 8.13
CA TYR A 93 14.76 -6.65 8.32
C TYR A 93 14.50 -8.12 8.02
N ALA A 94 13.83 -8.83 8.93
CA ALA A 94 12.99 -9.95 8.55
C ALA A 94 11.56 -9.43 8.29
N GLN A 95 10.75 -10.15 7.53
CA GLN A 95 9.36 -9.71 7.25
C GLN A 95 8.51 -9.49 8.50
N SER A 96 8.88 -10.14 9.61
CA SER A 96 8.18 -10.07 10.90
C SER A 96 8.92 -9.27 11.96
N ASP A 97 10.25 -9.14 11.87
CA ASP A 97 11.07 -8.59 12.96
C ASP A 97 12.08 -7.57 12.44
N LEU A 98 12.10 -6.42 13.08
CA LEU A 98 13.06 -5.36 12.85
C LEU A 98 14.33 -5.63 13.67
N ASN A 99 15.48 -5.74 13.02
CA ASN A 99 16.76 -5.84 13.73
C ASN A 99 17.40 -4.47 13.92
N ILE A 100 16.95 -3.75 14.95
CA ILE A 100 17.39 -2.38 15.21
C ILE A 100 18.89 -2.28 15.49
N GLU A 101 19.50 -3.30 16.07
CA GLU A 101 20.93 -3.30 16.35
C GLU A 101 21.76 -3.36 15.07
N GLU A 102 21.35 -4.15 14.08
CA GLU A 102 21.99 -4.19 12.77
C GLU A 102 21.76 -2.90 11.97
N ILE A 103 20.57 -2.32 12.08
CA ILE A 103 20.29 -1.01 11.46
C ILE A 103 21.19 0.07 12.04
N MET A 104 21.33 0.14 13.36
CA MET A 104 22.20 1.13 14.03
C MET A 104 23.65 1.01 13.61
N LYS A 105 24.16 -0.20 13.36
CA LYS A 105 25.53 -0.43 12.84
C LYS A 105 25.73 0.17 11.45
N LEU A 106 24.69 0.23 10.64
CA LEU A 106 24.73 0.83 9.32
C LEU A 106 24.76 2.37 9.38
N ASN A 107 24.47 2.97 10.53
CA ASN A 107 24.43 4.42 10.74
C ASN A 107 23.64 5.13 9.62
N PRO A 108 22.37 4.80 9.41
CA PRO A 108 21.56 5.43 8.36
C PRO A 108 21.21 6.87 8.70
N ASP A 109 21.14 7.72 7.69
CA ASP A 109 20.62 9.08 7.79
C ASP A 109 19.09 9.06 7.90
N VAL A 110 18.46 8.09 7.22
CA VAL A 110 17.00 7.92 7.20
C VAL A 110 16.61 6.45 6.95
N ILE A 111 15.48 6.06 7.54
CA ILE A 111 14.83 4.77 7.31
C ILE A 111 13.50 5.01 6.62
N LEU A 112 13.25 4.32 5.49
CA LEU A 112 11.97 4.34 4.77
C LEU A 112 11.20 3.06 5.11
N TYR A 113 10.03 3.20 5.73
CA TYR A 113 9.28 2.05 6.22
C TYR A 113 7.79 2.12 5.87
N ASN A 114 7.07 0.99 6.02
CA ASN A 114 5.62 0.95 5.82
C ASN A 114 4.90 1.59 7.01
N ALA A 115 4.24 2.72 6.79
CA ALA A 115 3.45 3.43 7.81
C ALA A 115 2.31 2.57 8.42
N GLY A 116 1.82 1.56 7.68
CA GLY A 116 0.83 0.61 8.18
C GLY A 116 1.38 -0.41 9.19
N ASN A 117 2.71 -0.48 9.39
CA ASN A 117 3.32 -1.37 10.37
C ASN A 117 3.58 -0.63 11.70
N SER A 118 2.58 -0.63 12.57
CA SER A 118 2.64 0.08 13.86
C SER A 118 3.75 -0.43 14.78
N SER A 119 4.04 -1.74 14.78
CA SER A 119 5.11 -2.31 15.61
C SER A 119 6.50 -1.82 15.17
N HIS A 120 6.75 -1.73 13.85
CA HIS A 120 7.98 -1.14 13.34
C HIS A 120 8.06 0.36 13.66
N ALA A 121 6.95 1.09 13.50
CA ALA A 121 6.89 2.52 13.80
C ALA A 121 7.30 2.83 15.26
N GLU A 122 6.80 2.05 16.23
CA GLU A 122 7.16 2.21 17.64
C GLU A 122 8.64 1.94 17.91
N ILE A 123 9.20 0.86 17.36
CA ILE A 123 10.62 0.50 17.52
C ILE A 123 11.52 1.57 16.87
N LEU A 124 11.19 2.01 15.66
CA LEU A 124 11.95 3.02 14.95
C LEU A 124 11.92 4.36 15.67
N LYS A 125 10.76 4.79 16.16
CA LYS A 125 10.64 6.00 16.97
C LYS A 125 11.48 5.94 18.24
N ALA A 126 11.53 4.78 18.90
CA ALA A 126 12.34 4.58 20.10
C ALA A 126 13.85 4.59 19.80
N SER A 127 14.28 4.25 18.59
CA SER A 127 15.69 4.24 18.19
C SER A 127 16.32 5.63 18.04
N GLY A 128 15.49 6.65 17.81
CA GLY A 128 15.93 8.02 17.53
C GLY A 128 16.50 8.22 16.12
N ILE A 129 16.47 7.21 15.25
CA ILE A 129 16.88 7.34 13.85
C ILE A 129 15.74 7.99 13.05
N PRO A 130 15.99 9.01 12.20
CA PRO A 130 14.97 9.57 11.34
C PRO A 130 14.27 8.49 10.52
N SER A 131 12.96 8.35 10.69
CA SER A 131 12.21 7.24 10.06
C SER A 131 10.95 7.80 9.43
N ILE A 132 10.81 7.59 8.11
CA ILE A 132 9.75 8.15 7.27
C ILE A 132 8.79 7.04 6.87
N GLY A 133 7.53 7.19 7.27
CA GLY A 133 6.46 6.25 6.99
C GLY A 133 5.82 6.48 5.62
N PHE A 134 5.85 5.46 4.77
CA PHE A 134 5.17 5.43 3.47
C PHE A 134 3.84 4.69 3.62
N ALA A 135 2.71 5.35 3.40
CA ALA A 135 1.41 4.69 3.40
C ALA A 135 1.25 3.82 2.15
N THR A 136 0.86 2.57 2.34
CA THR A 136 0.58 1.65 1.22
C THR A 136 -0.84 1.78 0.71
N VAL A 137 -1.09 1.34 -0.52
CA VAL A 137 -2.44 1.28 -1.09
C VAL A 137 -3.25 0.23 -0.33
N GLY A 138 -4.48 0.58 0.05
CA GLY A 138 -5.42 -0.33 0.71
C GLY A 138 -5.33 -0.39 2.23
N ALA A 139 -4.39 0.30 2.88
CA ALA A 139 -4.28 0.29 4.34
C ALA A 139 -5.33 1.16 5.04
N SER A 140 -5.88 2.16 4.37
CA SER A 140 -6.81 3.11 5.04
C SER A 140 -7.64 3.92 4.08
N THR A 141 -8.40 3.49 3.25
CA THR A 141 -9.23 4.35 2.41
C THR A 141 -8.97 4.26 0.91
N GLU A 142 -9.83 4.81 0.25
CA GLU A 142 -10.13 5.11 -1.13
C GLU A 142 -8.98 5.75 -1.96
N ALA A 143 -7.72 5.74 -1.46
CA ALA A 143 -6.60 6.33 -2.18
C ALA A 143 -6.34 5.58 -3.49
N ASP A 144 -6.48 6.30 -4.58
CA ASP A 144 -6.12 5.83 -5.90
C ASP A 144 -4.64 5.41 -5.96
N PRO A 145 -4.30 4.28 -6.58
CA PRO A 145 -2.91 3.84 -6.67
C PRO A 145 -1.99 4.84 -7.36
N ILE A 146 -2.49 5.62 -8.31
CA ILE A 146 -1.72 6.63 -9.05
C ILE A 146 -1.42 7.81 -8.13
N GLU A 147 -2.45 8.36 -7.47
CA GLU A 147 -2.29 9.43 -6.48
C GLU A 147 -1.31 9.02 -5.38
N ARG A 148 -1.43 7.79 -4.86
CA ARG A 148 -0.51 7.26 -3.86
C ARG A 148 0.92 7.16 -4.36
N TYR A 149 1.12 6.79 -5.60
CA TYR A 149 2.44 6.73 -6.20
C TYR A 149 3.07 8.13 -6.34
N GLU A 150 2.27 9.11 -6.73
CA GLU A 150 2.68 10.51 -6.80
C GLU A 150 3.04 11.07 -5.42
N GLU A 151 2.22 10.79 -4.41
CA GLU A 151 2.53 11.15 -3.02
C GLU A 151 3.86 10.56 -2.55
N TRP A 152 4.18 9.32 -2.94
CA TRP A 152 5.47 8.71 -2.62
C TRP A 152 6.63 9.44 -3.30
N LEU A 153 6.49 9.82 -4.56
CA LEU A 153 7.49 10.62 -5.26
C LEU A 153 7.69 11.99 -4.60
N LYS A 154 6.61 12.65 -4.22
CA LYS A 154 6.68 13.93 -3.50
C LYS A 154 7.31 13.81 -2.11
N LEU A 155 7.07 12.70 -1.43
CA LEU A 155 7.74 12.43 -0.15
C LEU A 155 9.26 12.22 -0.34
N LEU A 156 9.68 11.55 -1.41
CA LEU A 156 11.10 11.46 -1.76
C LEU A 156 11.72 12.82 -2.10
N GLU A 157 10.99 13.70 -2.81
CA GLU A 157 11.45 15.08 -3.04
C GLU A 157 11.72 15.83 -1.72
N GLN A 158 10.83 15.65 -0.73
CA GLN A 158 11.03 16.23 0.59
C GLN A 158 12.25 15.64 1.29
N ILE A 159 12.39 14.31 1.32
CA ILE A 159 13.51 13.62 1.98
C ILE A 159 14.87 14.05 1.40
N PHE A 160 14.96 14.18 0.08
CA PHE A 160 16.21 14.56 -0.61
C PHE A 160 16.34 16.06 -0.84
N ASN A 161 15.35 16.85 -0.38
CA ASN A 161 15.32 18.30 -0.52
C ASN A 161 15.47 18.76 -2.00
N GLU A 162 14.77 18.07 -2.91
CA GLU A 162 14.79 18.31 -4.36
C GLU A 162 13.36 18.64 -4.88
N PRO A 163 12.75 19.77 -4.46
CA PRO A 163 11.37 20.09 -4.81
C PRO A 163 11.20 20.25 -6.33
N GLY A 164 10.15 19.63 -6.87
CA GLY A 164 9.80 19.69 -8.29
C GLY A 164 10.57 18.73 -9.19
N LYS A 165 11.46 17.91 -8.65
CA LYS A 165 12.26 16.94 -9.43
C LYS A 165 11.37 15.96 -10.22
N THR A 166 10.22 15.59 -9.67
CA THR A 166 9.30 14.61 -10.29
C THR A 166 8.14 15.24 -11.05
N ASP A 167 8.01 16.58 -11.07
CA ASP A 167 6.86 17.26 -11.69
C ASP A 167 6.62 16.87 -13.15
N ALA A 168 7.67 16.82 -13.95
CA ALA A 168 7.54 16.45 -15.37
C ALA A 168 7.13 14.97 -15.54
N PHE A 169 7.58 14.10 -14.66
CA PHE A 169 7.22 12.68 -14.68
C PHE A 169 5.76 12.50 -14.28
N VAL A 170 5.30 13.15 -13.22
CA VAL A 170 3.90 13.13 -12.76
C VAL A 170 2.99 13.68 -13.86
N ALA A 171 3.29 14.85 -14.42
CA ALA A 171 2.50 15.45 -15.49
C ALA A 171 2.38 14.55 -16.73
N ALA A 172 3.45 13.85 -17.11
CA ALA A 172 3.39 12.88 -18.21
C ALA A 172 2.51 11.67 -17.88
N GLY A 173 2.52 11.23 -16.62
CA GLY A 173 1.62 10.18 -16.12
C GLY A 173 0.16 10.61 -16.21
N ASP A 174 -0.18 11.80 -15.75
CA ASP A 174 -1.52 12.38 -15.80
C ASP A 174 -2.07 12.51 -17.23
N GLU A 175 -1.22 12.91 -18.18
CA GLU A 175 -1.60 12.98 -19.61
C GLU A 175 -1.99 11.58 -20.13
N ILE A 176 -1.23 10.54 -19.79
CA ILE A 176 -1.52 9.15 -20.20
C ILE A 176 -2.83 8.68 -19.57
N VAL A 177 -3.03 8.93 -18.28
CA VAL A 177 -4.26 8.55 -17.56
C VAL A 177 -5.47 9.22 -18.18
N THR A 178 -5.37 10.52 -18.45
CA THR A 178 -6.44 11.32 -19.09
C THR A 178 -6.79 10.78 -20.46
N ASP A 179 -5.80 10.44 -21.31
CA ASP A 179 -6.04 9.85 -22.65
C ASP A 179 -6.73 8.48 -22.54
N VAL A 180 -6.28 7.62 -21.61
CA VAL A 180 -6.89 6.31 -21.39
C VAL A 180 -8.34 6.45 -20.93
N GLU A 181 -8.64 7.32 -19.97
CA GLU A 181 -9.99 7.54 -19.48
C GLU A 181 -10.92 8.11 -20.56
N ALA A 182 -10.43 9.02 -21.39
CA ALA A 182 -11.19 9.55 -22.52
C ALA A 182 -11.56 8.44 -23.53
N ARG A 183 -10.64 7.55 -23.86
CA ARG A 183 -10.91 6.40 -24.77
C ARG A 183 -11.90 5.42 -24.15
N ILE A 184 -11.80 5.16 -22.86
CA ILE A 184 -12.73 4.28 -22.12
C ILE A 184 -14.13 4.87 -22.10
N ALA A 185 -14.27 6.20 -21.96
CA ALA A 185 -15.56 6.87 -21.95
C ALA A 185 -16.34 6.68 -23.26
N GLU A 186 -15.67 6.46 -24.39
CA GLU A 186 -16.28 6.16 -25.69
C GLU A 186 -16.82 4.73 -25.80
N ILE A 187 -16.40 3.81 -24.91
CA ILE A 187 -16.83 2.41 -24.92
C ILE A 187 -18.13 2.25 -24.11
N PRO A 188 -19.24 1.82 -24.70
CA PRO A 188 -20.46 1.53 -23.96
C PRO A 188 -20.20 0.55 -22.81
N GLN A 189 -20.88 0.73 -21.68
CA GLN A 189 -20.70 -0.14 -20.51
C GLN A 189 -20.94 -1.62 -20.83
N THR A 190 -21.88 -1.92 -21.74
CA THR A 190 -22.17 -3.28 -22.20
C THR A 190 -21.04 -3.95 -22.97
N ASP A 191 -20.15 -3.16 -23.56
CA ASP A 191 -19.06 -3.62 -24.42
C ASP A 191 -17.72 -3.66 -23.67
N ARG A 192 -17.71 -3.18 -22.40
CA ARG A 192 -16.51 -3.20 -21.56
C ARG A 192 -16.21 -4.61 -21.10
N PRO A 193 -14.94 -5.02 -21.10
CA PRO A 193 -14.56 -6.34 -20.63
C PRO A 193 -14.83 -6.48 -19.12
N SER A 194 -15.06 -7.70 -18.71
CA SER A 194 -15.06 -8.07 -17.29
C SER A 194 -13.81 -8.89 -16.97
N ALA A 195 -13.28 -8.74 -15.76
CA ALA A 195 -12.10 -9.47 -15.32
C ALA A 195 -12.19 -9.83 -13.83
N LEU A 196 -11.34 -10.77 -13.47
CA LEU A 196 -11.08 -11.20 -12.10
C LEU A 196 -9.57 -11.23 -11.91
N ILE A 197 -9.07 -10.54 -10.89
CA ILE A 197 -7.65 -10.60 -10.55
C ILE A 197 -7.42 -11.73 -9.54
N LEU A 198 -6.68 -12.74 -9.98
CA LEU A 198 -6.26 -13.85 -9.13
C LEU A 198 -4.89 -13.54 -8.52
N TRP A 199 -4.83 -13.42 -7.20
CA TRP A 199 -3.59 -13.22 -6.46
C TRP A 199 -2.81 -14.51 -6.26
N LYS A 200 -3.52 -15.56 -5.90
CA LYS A 200 -2.91 -16.84 -5.56
C LYS A 200 -3.94 -17.96 -5.75
N TYR A 201 -3.45 -19.13 -6.11
CA TYR A 201 -4.21 -20.36 -6.06
C TYR A 201 -3.41 -21.37 -5.23
N ALA A 202 -3.92 -21.75 -4.07
CA ALA A 202 -3.28 -22.71 -3.20
C ALA A 202 -4.33 -23.61 -2.53
N ASP A 203 -4.01 -24.88 -2.39
CA ASP A 203 -4.85 -25.88 -1.72
C ASP A 203 -6.29 -25.97 -2.27
N GLY A 204 -6.45 -25.73 -3.58
CA GLY A 204 -7.75 -25.73 -4.22
C GLY A 204 -8.56 -24.43 -4.04
N VAL A 205 -8.00 -23.43 -3.36
CA VAL A 205 -8.66 -22.15 -3.06
C VAL A 205 -8.06 -21.01 -3.86
N PRO A 206 -8.86 -20.32 -4.71
CA PRO A 206 -8.42 -19.06 -5.34
C PRO A 206 -8.52 -17.90 -4.35
N GLN A 207 -7.48 -17.10 -4.29
CA GLN A 207 -7.49 -15.79 -3.63
C GLN A 207 -7.60 -14.70 -4.69
N VAL A 208 -8.67 -13.94 -4.64
CA VAL A 208 -8.98 -12.92 -5.66
C VAL A 208 -8.96 -11.51 -5.06
N SER A 209 -8.74 -10.53 -5.92
CA SER A 209 -8.82 -9.11 -5.56
C SER A 209 -10.28 -8.74 -5.28
N GLY A 210 -10.54 -8.20 -4.11
CA GLY A 210 -11.84 -7.60 -3.76
C GLY A 210 -11.84 -6.08 -3.94
N GLN A 211 -13.00 -5.44 -3.73
CA GLN A 211 -13.12 -3.99 -3.78
C GLN A 211 -12.14 -3.29 -2.81
N GLY A 212 -11.64 -2.12 -3.22
CA GLY A 212 -10.67 -1.35 -2.43
C GLY A 212 -9.25 -1.90 -2.44
N THR A 213 -8.97 -2.92 -3.25
CA THR A 213 -7.61 -3.41 -3.45
C THR A 213 -6.94 -2.71 -4.64
N PHE A 214 -5.62 -2.74 -4.66
CA PHE A 214 -4.81 -2.20 -5.75
C PHE A 214 -5.30 -2.69 -7.13
N GLY A 215 -5.60 -3.97 -7.27
CA GLY A 215 -6.05 -4.55 -8.54
C GLY A 215 -7.40 -4.01 -9.01
N THR A 216 -8.34 -3.83 -8.09
CA THR A 216 -9.69 -3.32 -8.44
C THR A 216 -9.68 -1.83 -8.78
N TYR A 217 -8.78 -1.03 -8.20
CA TYR A 217 -8.56 0.35 -8.64
C TYR A 217 -8.10 0.41 -10.09
N TRP A 218 -7.15 -0.41 -10.49
CA TRP A 218 -6.69 -0.49 -11.87
C TRP A 218 -7.80 -0.94 -12.82
N MET A 219 -8.59 -1.96 -12.44
CA MET A 219 -9.74 -2.37 -13.24
C MET A 219 -10.71 -1.22 -13.45
N LYS A 220 -11.04 -0.47 -12.40
CA LYS A 220 -11.92 0.70 -12.47
C LYS A 220 -11.37 1.77 -13.43
N ARG A 221 -10.07 2.11 -13.31
CA ARG A 221 -9.40 3.08 -14.20
C ARG A 221 -9.39 2.62 -15.67
N LEU A 222 -9.26 1.31 -15.91
CA LEU A 222 -9.29 0.73 -17.25
C LEU A 222 -10.71 0.42 -17.75
N GLY A 223 -11.76 0.83 -17.04
CA GLY A 223 -13.15 0.59 -17.43
C GLY A 223 -13.55 -0.89 -17.40
N VAL A 224 -12.81 -1.73 -16.71
CA VAL A 224 -13.07 -3.17 -16.57
C VAL A 224 -14.05 -3.40 -15.43
N THR A 225 -15.04 -4.26 -15.65
CA THR A 225 -16.00 -4.66 -14.62
C THR A 225 -15.41 -5.78 -13.76
N ASP A 226 -15.36 -5.55 -12.45
CA ASP A 226 -14.96 -6.59 -11.48
C ASP A 226 -16.08 -7.62 -11.35
N LYS A 227 -15.73 -8.90 -11.51
CA LYS A 227 -16.65 -10.03 -11.41
C LYS A 227 -16.39 -10.91 -10.18
N ALA A 228 -15.56 -10.46 -9.24
CA ALA A 228 -15.20 -11.26 -8.06
C ALA A 228 -16.43 -11.67 -7.24
N LEU A 229 -17.31 -10.74 -6.93
CA LEU A 229 -18.51 -11.02 -6.14
C LEU A 229 -19.51 -11.92 -6.90
N GLU A 230 -19.76 -11.63 -8.18
CA GLU A 230 -20.64 -12.48 -8.99
C GLU A 230 -20.14 -13.90 -9.10
N ALA A 231 -18.84 -14.09 -9.37
CA ALA A 231 -18.23 -15.41 -9.45
C ALA A 231 -18.30 -16.18 -8.11
N ALA A 232 -18.04 -15.50 -7.01
CA ALA A 232 -18.17 -16.08 -5.66
C ALA A 232 -19.61 -16.45 -5.32
N ALA A 233 -20.59 -15.60 -5.67
CA ALA A 233 -22.00 -15.88 -5.47
C ALA A 233 -22.47 -17.08 -6.30
N GLN A 234 -22.08 -17.16 -7.57
CA GLN A 234 -22.39 -18.29 -8.45
C GLN A 234 -21.76 -19.61 -7.95
N ALA A 235 -20.59 -19.52 -7.34
CA ALA A 235 -19.93 -20.69 -6.73
C ALA A 235 -20.54 -21.11 -5.38
N GLY A 236 -21.51 -20.36 -4.86
CA GLY A 236 -22.14 -20.64 -3.55
C GLY A 236 -21.21 -20.36 -2.36
N CYS A 237 -20.23 -19.45 -2.53
CA CYS A 237 -19.33 -19.08 -1.45
C CYS A 237 -20.06 -18.40 -0.29
N VAL A 238 -19.49 -18.49 0.90
CA VAL A 238 -19.89 -17.72 2.08
C VAL A 238 -18.87 -16.63 2.30
N LEU A 239 -19.32 -15.38 2.38
CA LEU A 239 -18.45 -14.23 2.60
C LEU A 239 -18.16 -14.08 4.10
N GLU A 240 -16.90 -13.95 4.44
CA GLU A 240 -16.46 -13.75 5.82
C GLU A 240 -16.62 -12.27 6.21
N VAL A 241 -17.28 -12.01 7.31
CA VAL A 241 -17.25 -10.71 8.01
C VAL A 241 -16.21 -10.82 9.12
N ASN A 242 -15.05 -10.27 8.87
CA ASN A 242 -13.88 -10.42 9.73
C ASN A 242 -13.71 -9.19 10.63
N THR A 243 -13.75 -9.39 11.95
CA THR A 243 -13.67 -8.29 12.94
C THR A 243 -12.23 -7.91 13.31
N SER A 244 -11.22 -8.64 12.83
CA SER A 244 -9.81 -8.38 13.19
C SER A 244 -9.31 -7.02 12.73
N SER A 245 -9.87 -6.45 11.67
CA SER A 245 -9.49 -5.12 11.15
C SER A 245 -9.65 -4.02 12.20
N VAL A 246 -10.77 -4.03 12.91
CA VAL A 246 -11.06 -3.09 14.00
C VAL A 246 -10.27 -3.44 15.26
N TYR A 247 -10.19 -4.73 15.60
CA TYR A 247 -9.42 -5.19 16.75
C TYR A 247 -7.94 -4.77 16.71
N ARG A 248 -7.35 -4.84 15.51
CA ARG A 248 -5.94 -4.46 15.29
C ARG A 248 -5.75 -2.96 15.00
N GLY A 249 -6.82 -2.19 14.96
CA GLY A 249 -6.76 -0.75 14.68
C GLY A 249 -6.38 -0.42 13.24
N PHE A 250 -6.55 -1.36 12.30
CA PHE A 250 -6.24 -1.11 10.89
C PHE A 250 -7.32 -0.30 10.19
N ARG A 251 -8.58 -0.39 10.66
CA ARG A 251 -9.75 0.27 10.09
C ARG A 251 -10.77 0.60 11.17
N GLU A 252 -11.69 1.49 10.83
CA GLU A 252 -12.87 1.80 11.66
C GLU A 252 -14.03 0.84 11.41
N ASP A 253 -14.03 0.12 10.26
CA ASP A 253 -15.03 -0.84 9.86
C ASP A 253 -14.47 -2.27 9.72
N TYR A 254 -15.36 -3.27 9.71
CA TYR A 254 -15.01 -4.67 9.52
C TYR A 254 -14.73 -4.98 8.04
N PHE A 255 -14.00 -6.06 7.76
CA PHE A 255 -13.89 -6.62 6.43
C PHE A 255 -15.06 -7.55 6.12
N PRO A 256 -15.62 -7.49 4.90
CA PRO A 256 -15.47 -6.42 3.92
C PRO A 256 -16.29 -5.18 4.30
N SER A 257 -16.11 -4.09 3.55
CA SER A 257 -16.84 -2.85 3.81
C SER A 257 -18.36 -3.01 3.68
N PRO A 258 -19.17 -2.13 4.33
CA PRO A 258 -20.63 -2.16 4.23
C PRO A 258 -21.15 -2.13 2.78
N ALA A 259 -20.46 -1.46 1.87
CA ALA A 259 -20.83 -1.38 0.46
C ALA A 259 -20.76 -2.78 -0.22
N ILE A 260 -19.70 -3.53 0.04
CA ILE A 260 -19.55 -4.90 -0.47
C ILE A 260 -20.61 -5.83 0.12
N LEU A 261 -20.86 -5.73 1.42
CA LEU A 261 -21.87 -6.53 2.10
C LEU A 261 -23.27 -6.27 1.52
N LYS A 262 -23.60 -5.02 1.23
CA LYS A 262 -24.87 -4.65 0.61
C LYS A 262 -25.01 -5.24 -0.80
N GLU A 263 -23.97 -5.16 -1.61
CA GLU A 263 -23.94 -5.73 -2.95
C GLU A 263 -24.05 -7.27 -2.88
N TRP A 264 -23.31 -7.90 -1.98
CA TRP A 264 -23.38 -9.35 -1.73
C TRP A 264 -24.78 -9.83 -1.34
N LEU A 265 -25.47 -9.07 -0.50
CA LEU A 265 -26.86 -9.35 -0.13
C LEU A 265 -27.79 -9.30 -1.34
N THR A 266 -27.61 -8.34 -2.27
CA THR A 266 -28.44 -8.27 -3.49
C THR A 266 -28.28 -9.46 -4.41
N MET A 267 -27.12 -10.12 -4.35
CA MET A 267 -26.82 -11.36 -5.08
C MET A 267 -27.35 -12.62 -4.35
N GLY A 268 -27.98 -12.47 -3.19
CA GLY A 268 -28.46 -13.58 -2.36
C GLY A 268 -27.34 -14.29 -1.59
N GLY A 269 -26.19 -13.64 -1.45
CA GLY A 269 -25.02 -14.19 -0.82
C GLY A 269 -25.15 -14.37 0.69
N ASN A 270 -24.59 -15.45 1.21
CA ASN A 270 -24.54 -15.72 2.63
C ASN A 270 -23.25 -15.19 3.27
N VAL A 271 -23.32 -14.85 4.56
CA VAL A 271 -22.19 -14.34 5.34
C VAL A 271 -21.96 -15.18 6.59
N THR A 272 -20.72 -15.17 7.08
CA THR A 272 -20.33 -15.69 8.40
C THR A 272 -19.52 -14.61 9.12
N ILE A 273 -19.59 -14.56 10.46
CA ILE A 273 -18.79 -13.63 11.27
C ILE A 273 -17.62 -14.40 11.86
N THR A 274 -16.42 -13.84 11.75
CA THR A 274 -15.20 -14.38 12.33
C THR A 274 -14.36 -13.31 12.99
N ALA A 275 -13.45 -13.69 13.88
CA ALA A 275 -12.52 -12.79 14.53
C ALA A 275 -11.10 -12.85 13.96
N ASP A 276 -10.74 -13.87 13.20
CA ASP A 276 -9.34 -14.13 12.79
C ASP A 276 -8.37 -13.91 13.98
N ALA A 277 -8.77 -14.52 15.13
CA ALA A 277 -8.15 -14.23 16.42
C ALA A 277 -6.78 -14.88 16.55
N HIS A 278 -5.76 -14.09 16.89
CA HIS A 278 -4.41 -14.55 17.19
C HIS A 278 -4.12 -14.55 18.70
N GLU A 279 -5.09 -14.15 19.52
CA GLU A 279 -5.03 -14.17 20.97
C GLU A 279 -6.42 -14.40 21.58
N ALA A 280 -6.45 -14.94 22.80
CA ALA A 280 -7.71 -15.40 23.43
C ALA A 280 -8.75 -14.28 23.61
N LYS A 281 -8.32 -13.04 23.91
CA LYS A 281 -9.24 -11.91 24.11
C LYS A 281 -9.91 -11.42 22.82
N ALA A 282 -9.39 -11.82 21.65
CA ALA A 282 -9.92 -11.44 20.35
C ALA A 282 -10.98 -12.41 19.82
N LEU A 283 -11.16 -13.60 20.44
CA LEU A 283 -11.96 -14.71 19.90
C LEU A 283 -13.42 -14.34 19.56
N THR A 284 -14.02 -13.40 20.27
CA THR A 284 -15.42 -12.95 20.04
C THR A 284 -15.51 -11.43 19.90
N PHE A 285 -14.40 -10.77 19.69
CA PHE A 285 -14.38 -9.31 19.59
C PHE A 285 -15.25 -8.83 18.42
N GLY A 286 -16.14 -7.88 18.70
CA GLY A 286 -16.94 -7.18 17.70
C GLY A 286 -18.06 -8.03 17.07
N PHE A 287 -18.39 -9.21 17.59
CA PHE A 287 -19.42 -10.09 16.99
C PHE A 287 -20.82 -9.50 17.12
N GLU A 288 -21.15 -8.87 18.25
CA GLU A 288 -22.45 -8.24 18.47
C GLU A 288 -22.62 -7.01 17.57
N GLU A 289 -21.58 -6.19 17.45
CA GLU A 289 -21.55 -5.01 16.60
C GLU A 289 -21.60 -5.39 15.11
N ALA A 290 -20.87 -6.43 14.69
CA ALA A 290 -20.93 -6.94 13.33
C ALA A 290 -22.32 -7.49 13.00
N ALA A 291 -22.96 -8.22 13.91
CA ALA A 291 -24.32 -8.67 13.76
C ALA A 291 -25.34 -7.53 13.66
N ALA A 292 -25.16 -6.49 14.47
CA ALA A 292 -25.98 -5.27 14.39
C ALA A 292 -25.83 -4.57 13.04
N GLN A 293 -24.60 -4.38 12.57
CA GLN A 293 -24.33 -3.82 11.25
C GLN A 293 -24.96 -4.64 10.11
N LEU A 294 -24.87 -5.95 10.17
CA LEU A 294 -25.51 -6.84 9.18
C LEU A 294 -27.04 -6.67 9.17
N LYS A 295 -27.67 -6.55 10.34
CA LYS A 295 -29.13 -6.26 10.44
C LYS A 295 -29.49 -4.92 9.77
N GLU A 296 -28.71 -3.87 10.02
CA GLU A 296 -28.90 -2.56 9.41
C GLU A 296 -28.78 -2.60 7.88
N LEU A 297 -27.91 -3.47 7.36
CA LEU A 297 -27.75 -3.70 5.92
C LEU A 297 -28.86 -4.57 5.32
N GLY A 298 -29.71 -5.20 6.14
CA GLY A 298 -30.84 -6.00 5.71
C GLY A 298 -30.66 -7.52 5.79
N TYR A 299 -29.57 -8.01 6.36
CA TYR A 299 -29.40 -9.45 6.64
C TYR A 299 -30.33 -9.87 7.77
N THR A 300 -30.92 -11.05 7.64
CA THR A 300 -31.77 -11.66 8.68
C THR A 300 -31.06 -12.81 9.40
N ARG A 301 -29.99 -13.35 8.79
CA ARG A 301 -29.25 -14.51 9.29
C ARG A 301 -27.79 -14.45 8.89
N VAL A 302 -26.96 -15.17 9.61
CA VAL A 302 -25.58 -15.54 9.26
C VAL A 302 -25.46 -17.04 9.17
N LEU A 303 -24.39 -17.53 8.54
CA LEU A 303 -24.03 -18.95 8.59
C LEU A 303 -22.97 -19.16 9.67
N VAL A 304 -23.15 -20.19 10.46
CA VAL A 304 -22.19 -20.60 11.50
C VAL A 304 -21.63 -21.98 11.13
N LEU A 305 -20.30 -22.11 11.14
CA LEU A 305 -19.63 -23.35 10.83
C LEU A 305 -19.74 -24.32 12.04
N GLY A 306 -20.44 -25.43 11.85
CA GLY A 306 -20.58 -26.52 12.80
C GLY A 306 -19.84 -27.78 12.34
N LYS A 307 -20.05 -28.90 13.06
CA LYS A 307 -19.45 -30.19 12.72
C LYS A 307 -19.89 -30.74 11.36
N ASP A 308 -21.09 -30.43 10.96
CA ASP A 308 -21.72 -30.92 9.72
C ASP A 308 -21.71 -29.87 8.59
N GLY A 309 -20.90 -28.80 8.72
CA GLY A 309 -20.82 -27.71 7.78
C GLY A 309 -21.52 -26.46 8.27
N PHE A 310 -21.81 -25.53 7.34
CA PHE A 310 -22.48 -24.26 7.63
C PHE A 310 -23.98 -24.48 7.93
N ALA A 311 -24.44 -23.89 9.02
CA ALA A 311 -25.85 -23.85 9.40
C ALA A 311 -26.34 -22.40 9.62
N PRO A 312 -27.58 -22.04 9.24
CA PRO A 312 -28.12 -20.72 9.45
C PRO A 312 -28.37 -20.43 10.95
N CYS A 313 -28.04 -19.23 11.37
CA CYS A 313 -28.33 -18.66 12.67
C CYS A 313 -28.98 -17.28 12.46
N GLU A 314 -30.14 -17.08 13.07
CA GLU A 314 -30.83 -15.78 13.01
C GLU A 314 -30.02 -14.70 13.71
N LEU A 315 -30.00 -13.50 13.12
CA LEU A 315 -29.32 -12.34 13.65
C LEU A 315 -30.10 -11.65 14.76
#